data_1b6d3c5d6f649c696e851c94171faaeb
#
_entry.id   1b6d3c5d6f649c696e851c94171faaeb
#
_cell.length_a   1.000
_cell.length_b   1.000
_cell.length_c   1.000
_cell.angle_alpha   90.00
_cell.angle_beta   90.00
_cell.angle_gamma   90.00
#
_symmetry.space_group_name_H-M   'P 1'
#
loop_
_entity.id
_entity.type
_entity.pdbx_description
1 polymer ?
#
loop_
_entity_poly.entity_id
_entity_poly.type
_entity_poly.pdbx_seq_one_letter_code
_entity_poly.pdbx_strand_id
1 'polypeptide(L)'
;MTEATAVDSSTVVIEARNLCKDRVSNFLRKHYRVLDGLNLQVTEGTTFGLVGPNGAGKTTTIKLLLGLLRPDDGTAQVLGKVAGDSLALQQIGYLPETPYFYSHLTGREFLDFSGNLFGLDSSTIKSRSQKLLERVSLQKAADERTGKYSKGMLQRLGIAQALINEPKILFLDEPMSGLDPLGRMDMRKILLELKAEGRTIFFNSHLLPDVALLCDRVGVLCNGKLVAESSMADITSTGNVQELEEYFLQHTRSEVPSP
;
A
#
# COMPACT_ATOMS: atom_id res chain seq x y z
N MET A 1 3.09 -38.90 23.04
CA MET A 1 2.66 -37.54 23.41
C MET A 1 3.05 -36.64 22.26
N THR A 2 2.11 -36.34 21.40
CA THR A 2 2.31 -35.60 20.17
C THR A 2 2.08 -34.12 20.50
N GLU A 3 3.14 -33.32 20.48
CA GLU A 3 3.04 -31.86 20.60
C GLU A 3 2.24 -31.33 19.39
N ALA A 4 1.06 -30.85 19.68
CA ALA A 4 0.27 -30.09 18.72
C ALA A 4 0.98 -28.73 18.54
N THR A 5 1.60 -28.52 17.39
CA THR A 5 2.04 -27.20 16.91
C THR A 5 0.82 -26.28 16.93
N ALA A 6 0.85 -25.27 17.79
CA ALA A 6 -0.12 -24.20 17.80
C ALA A 6 -0.11 -23.53 16.41
N VAL A 7 -1.16 -23.74 15.64
CA VAL A 7 -1.45 -22.99 14.44
C VAL A 7 -1.78 -21.58 14.91
N ASP A 8 -0.85 -20.66 14.70
CA ASP A 8 -1.05 -19.24 14.92
C ASP A 8 -2.22 -18.80 14.02
N SER A 9 -3.41 -18.62 14.62
CA SER A 9 -4.65 -18.26 13.92
C SER A 9 -4.67 -16.75 13.62
N SER A 10 -3.65 -16.26 12.91
CA SER A 10 -3.63 -14.89 12.44
C SER A 10 -4.78 -14.67 11.44
N THR A 11 -5.69 -13.74 11.76
CA THR A 11 -6.88 -13.45 10.94
C THR A 11 -6.46 -12.89 9.58
N VAL A 12 -6.88 -13.53 8.49
CA VAL A 12 -6.68 -13.02 7.12
C VAL A 12 -7.60 -11.80 6.93
N VAL A 13 -7.01 -10.65 6.61
CA VAL A 13 -7.73 -9.39 6.42
C VAL A 13 -7.71 -8.86 4.99
N ILE A 14 -6.80 -9.38 4.13
CA ILE A 14 -6.79 -9.14 2.68
C ILE A 14 -6.69 -10.49 1.99
N GLU A 15 -7.56 -10.75 1.04
CA GLU A 15 -7.57 -11.98 0.28
C GLU A 15 -7.87 -11.72 -1.20
N ALA A 16 -7.07 -12.31 -2.09
CA ALA A 16 -7.34 -12.42 -3.52
C ALA A 16 -7.31 -13.89 -3.91
N ARG A 17 -8.31 -14.34 -4.68
CA ARG A 17 -8.42 -15.73 -5.17
C ARG A 17 -8.61 -15.73 -6.68
N ASN A 18 -7.64 -16.29 -7.39
CA ASN A 18 -7.62 -16.40 -8.86
C ASN A 18 -7.93 -15.09 -9.57
N LEU A 19 -7.43 -13.96 -9.01
CA LEU A 19 -7.79 -12.64 -9.45
C LEU A 19 -7.18 -12.33 -10.82
N CYS A 20 -8.05 -12.05 -11.80
CA CYS A 20 -7.67 -11.75 -13.17
C CYS A 20 -8.11 -10.34 -13.56
N LYS A 21 -7.29 -9.69 -14.38
CA LYS A 21 -7.62 -8.38 -14.96
C LYS A 21 -7.05 -8.23 -16.36
N ASP A 22 -7.92 -7.90 -17.29
CA ASP A 22 -7.57 -7.57 -18.66
C ASP A 22 -7.62 -6.03 -18.87
N ARG A 23 -6.80 -5.53 -19.77
CA ARG A 23 -6.86 -4.17 -20.28
C ARG A 23 -6.92 -4.19 -21.80
N VAL A 24 -7.61 -3.22 -22.37
CA VAL A 24 -7.65 -2.98 -23.80
C VAL A 24 -6.70 -1.82 -24.09
N SER A 25 -5.73 -2.03 -24.99
CA SER A 25 -4.90 -0.95 -25.51
C SER A 25 -5.76 0.00 -26.36
N ASN A 26 -5.79 1.29 -26.02
CA ASN A 26 -6.56 2.28 -26.75
C ASN A 26 -6.11 2.45 -28.22
N PHE A 27 -4.84 2.15 -28.53
CA PHE A 27 -4.28 2.37 -29.88
C PHE A 27 -4.47 1.19 -30.83
N LEU A 28 -4.41 -0.05 -30.33
CA LEU A 28 -4.47 -1.26 -31.17
C LEU A 28 -5.68 -2.15 -30.89
N ARG A 29 -6.57 -1.79 -29.96
CA ARG A 29 -7.66 -2.62 -29.43
C ARG A 29 -7.20 -4.05 -29.02
N LYS A 30 -5.89 -4.18 -28.74
CA LYS A 30 -5.32 -5.44 -28.23
C LYS A 30 -5.67 -5.61 -26.77
N HIS A 31 -6.30 -6.74 -26.44
CA HIS A 31 -6.45 -7.18 -25.08
C HIS A 31 -5.11 -7.71 -24.56
N TYR A 32 -4.72 -7.30 -23.39
CA TYR A 32 -3.57 -7.87 -22.68
C TYR A 32 -3.93 -8.11 -21.23
N ARG A 33 -3.49 -9.22 -20.72
CA ARG A 33 -3.74 -9.63 -19.34
C ARG A 33 -2.76 -8.90 -18.43
N VAL A 34 -3.30 -8.14 -17.46
CA VAL A 34 -2.52 -7.40 -16.47
C VAL A 34 -2.33 -8.23 -15.20
N LEU A 35 -3.34 -9.01 -14.80
CA LEU A 35 -3.25 -9.99 -13.73
C LEU A 35 -3.81 -11.31 -14.24
N ASP A 36 -3.13 -12.41 -13.92
CA ASP A 36 -3.43 -13.75 -14.38
C ASP A 36 -3.44 -14.75 -13.23
N GLY A 37 -4.61 -14.91 -12.61
CA GLY A 37 -4.83 -15.87 -11.53
C GLY A 37 -4.09 -15.53 -10.23
N LEU A 38 -3.99 -14.24 -9.85
CA LEU A 38 -3.32 -13.82 -8.62
C LEU A 38 -4.02 -14.40 -7.39
N ASN A 39 -3.26 -15.13 -6.57
CA ASN A 39 -3.68 -15.60 -5.25
C ASN A 39 -2.79 -14.96 -4.19
N LEU A 40 -3.40 -14.33 -3.16
CA LEU A 40 -2.69 -13.59 -2.13
C LEU A 40 -3.49 -13.60 -0.84
N GLN A 41 -2.82 -13.74 0.30
CA GLN A 41 -3.42 -13.57 1.63
C GLN A 41 -2.51 -12.73 2.53
N VAL A 42 -3.09 -11.74 3.21
CA VAL A 42 -2.38 -10.92 4.21
C VAL A 42 -3.13 -11.00 5.53
N THR A 43 -2.40 -11.25 6.59
CA THR A 43 -2.92 -11.36 7.95
C THR A 43 -2.89 -10.03 8.68
N GLU A 44 -3.74 -9.88 9.68
CA GLU A 44 -3.82 -8.67 10.52
C GLU A 44 -2.46 -8.35 11.16
N GLY A 45 -2.13 -7.06 11.25
CA GLY A 45 -0.88 -6.57 11.83
C GLY A 45 0.37 -6.77 10.97
N THR A 46 0.24 -7.39 9.78
CA THR A 46 1.38 -7.64 8.88
C THR A 46 1.66 -6.43 7.99
N THR A 47 2.93 -6.08 7.83
CA THR A 47 3.40 -5.22 6.75
C THR A 47 3.80 -6.07 5.56
N PHE A 48 2.97 -6.06 4.52
CA PHE A 48 3.16 -6.83 3.28
C PHE A 48 3.64 -5.94 2.14
N GLY A 49 4.75 -6.31 1.52
CA GLY A 49 5.31 -5.65 0.35
C GLY A 49 5.01 -6.43 -0.94
N LEU A 50 4.36 -5.79 -1.93
CA LEU A 50 4.23 -6.36 -3.27
C LEU A 50 5.27 -5.73 -4.18
N VAL A 51 6.30 -6.51 -4.57
CA VAL A 51 7.40 -6.05 -5.42
C VAL A 51 7.28 -6.60 -6.83
N GLY A 52 7.86 -5.93 -7.80
CA GLY A 52 7.85 -6.37 -9.18
C GLY A 52 8.29 -5.26 -10.14
N PRO A 53 8.64 -5.60 -11.39
CA PRO A 53 8.99 -4.60 -12.39
C PRO A 53 7.81 -3.67 -12.71
N ASN A 54 8.11 -2.57 -13.41
CA ASN A 54 7.07 -1.68 -13.91
C ASN A 54 6.17 -2.43 -14.89
N GLY A 55 4.85 -2.25 -14.74
CA GLY A 55 3.86 -2.96 -15.56
C GLY A 55 3.49 -4.36 -15.05
N ALA A 56 4.11 -4.89 -13.98
CA ALA A 56 3.80 -6.22 -13.45
C ALA A 56 2.36 -6.37 -12.92
N GLY A 57 1.63 -5.26 -12.66
CA GLY A 57 0.25 -5.30 -12.15
C GLY A 57 0.07 -4.82 -10.71
N LYS A 58 1.12 -4.31 -10.04
CA LYS A 58 1.10 -3.89 -8.62
C LYS A 58 -0.01 -2.89 -8.30
N THR A 59 -0.04 -1.73 -8.96
CA THR A 59 -1.10 -0.72 -8.79
C THR A 59 -2.49 -1.27 -9.15
N THR A 60 -2.56 -2.17 -10.15
CA THR A 60 -3.82 -2.82 -10.54
C THR A 60 -4.33 -3.72 -9.42
N THR A 61 -3.44 -4.45 -8.75
CA THR A 61 -3.77 -5.28 -7.58
C THR A 61 -4.38 -4.43 -6.47
N ILE A 62 -3.73 -3.31 -6.07
CA ILE A 62 -4.29 -2.41 -5.05
C ILE A 62 -5.68 -1.90 -5.47
N LYS A 63 -5.83 -1.45 -6.72
CA LYS A 63 -7.12 -0.93 -7.21
C LYS A 63 -8.25 -1.97 -7.20
N LEU A 64 -7.94 -3.23 -7.45
CA LEU A 64 -8.90 -4.34 -7.36
C LEU A 64 -9.26 -4.65 -5.90
N LEU A 65 -8.27 -4.67 -4.99
CA LEU A 65 -8.49 -4.87 -3.55
C LEU A 65 -9.32 -3.74 -2.92
N LEU A 66 -9.19 -2.52 -3.44
CA LEU A 66 -10.00 -1.37 -3.01
C LEU A 66 -11.37 -1.29 -3.70
N GLY A 67 -11.66 -2.15 -4.69
CA GLY A 67 -12.89 -2.09 -5.48
C GLY A 67 -12.94 -0.89 -6.45
N LEU A 68 -11.83 -0.18 -6.66
CA LEU A 68 -11.69 0.89 -7.67
C LEU A 68 -11.69 0.35 -9.10
N LEU A 69 -11.36 -0.92 -9.26
CA LEU A 69 -11.50 -1.70 -10.49
C LEU A 69 -12.29 -2.97 -10.19
N ARG A 70 -13.06 -3.44 -11.18
CA ARG A 70 -13.72 -4.75 -11.11
C ARG A 70 -12.79 -5.80 -11.71
N PRO A 71 -12.65 -6.98 -11.08
CA PRO A 71 -11.96 -8.11 -11.69
C PRO A 71 -12.74 -8.62 -12.90
N ASP A 72 -12.03 -9.22 -13.86
CA ASP A 72 -12.66 -9.92 -14.99
C ASP A 72 -12.92 -11.39 -14.64
N ASP A 73 -12.12 -11.93 -13.68
CA ASP A 73 -12.36 -13.25 -13.05
C ASP A 73 -11.74 -13.28 -11.65
N GLY A 74 -12.15 -14.25 -10.83
CA GLY A 74 -11.71 -14.38 -9.46
C GLY A 74 -12.42 -13.43 -8.49
N THR A 75 -11.93 -13.40 -7.26
CA THR A 75 -12.52 -12.62 -6.17
C THR A 75 -11.47 -11.90 -5.34
N ALA A 76 -11.84 -10.74 -4.78
CA ALA A 76 -11.04 -10.00 -3.81
C ALA A 76 -11.90 -9.66 -2.59
N GLN A 77 -11.34 -9.85 -1.39
CA GLN A 77 -11.98 -9.52 -0.12
C GLN A 77 -11.03 -8.73 0.77
N VAL A 78 -11.57 -7.75 1.50
CA VAL A 78 -10.85 -6.99 2.51
C VAL A 78 -11.72 -6.91 3.77
N LEU A 79 -11.13 -7.22 4.94
CA LEU A 79 -11.85 -7.34 6.22
C LEU A 79 -13.05 -8.30 6.15
N GLY A 80 -12.92 -9.41 5.41
CA GLY A 80 -13.97 -10.40 5.21
C GLY A 80 -15.15 -9.93 4.35
N LYS A 81 -15.05 -8.76 3.70
CA LYS A 81 -16.05 -8.19 2.79
C LYS A 81 -15.53 -8.18 1.36
N VAL A 82 -16.44 -8.24 0.39
CA VAL A 82 -16.07 -8.07 -1.01
C VAL A 82 -15.40 -6.73 -1.22
N ALA A 83 -14.34 -6.70 -2.05
CA ALA A 83 -13.62 -5.46 -2.37
C ALA A 83 -14.58 -4.36 -2.85
N GLY A 84 -14.44 -3.15 -2.30
CA GLY A 84 -15.35 -2.03 -2.56
C GLY A 84 -16.58 -1.96 -1.65
N ASP A 85 -16.75 -2.89 -0.70
CA ASP A 85 -17.80 -2.76 0.33
C ASP A 85 -17.61 -1.49 1.16
N SER A 86 -18.67 -0.71 1.35
CA SER A 86 -18.61 0.59 2.02
C SER A 86 -18.18 0.50 3.49
N LEU A 87 -18.57 -0.56 4.20
CA LEU A 87 -18.18 -0.77 5.61
C LEU A 87 -16.71 -1.16 5.72
N ALA A 88 -16.17 -1.89 4.74
CA ALA A 88 -14.75 -2.17 4.68
C ALA A 88 -13.96 -0.89 4.33
N LEU A 89 -14.41 -0.11 3.35
CA LEU A 89 -13.75 1.14 2.93
C LEU A 89 -13.64 2.18 4.05
N GLN A 90 -14.60 2.24 4.97
CA GLN A 90 -14.53 3.09 6.15
C GLN A 90 -13.37 2.75 7.11
N GLN A 91 -12.82 1.55 7.00
CA GLN A 91 -11.73 1.04 7.83
C GLN A 91 -10.41 0.94 7.05
N ILE A 92 -10.34 1.53 5.86
CA ILE A 92 -9.18 1.51 4.98
C ILE A 92 -8.65 2.92 4.79
N GLY A 93 -7.34 3.07 4.80
CA GLY A 93 -6.62 4.24 4.31
C GLY A 93 -5.93 3.93 3.00
N TYR A 94 -5.92 4.86 2.06
CA TYR A 94 -5.27 4.70 0.76
C TYR A 94 -4.42 5.89 0.38
N LEU A 95 -3.17 5.64 0.04
CA LEU A 95 -2.27 6.60 -0.58
C LEU A 95 -1.96 6.14 -2.01
N PRO A 96 -2.44 6.80 -3.06
CA PRO A 96 -2.05 6.52 -4.44
C PRO A 96 -0.61 7.01 -4.72
N GLU A 97 0.03 6.47 -5.75
CA GLU A 97 1.38 6.90 -6.21
C GLU A 97 1.46 8.41 -6.44
N THR A 98 0.40 8.98 -7.05
CA THR A 98 0.28 10.43 -7.24
C THR A 98 -1.00 10.90 -6.57
N PRO A 99 -0.92 11.34 -5.32
CA PRO A 99 -2.08 11.87 -4.61
C PRO A 99 -2.51 13.21 -5.22
N TYR A 100 -3.82 13.37 -5.36
CA TYR A 100 -4.40 14.61 -5.89
C TYR A 100 -4.91 15.49 -4.74
N PHE A 101 -4.49 16.74 -4.73
CA PHE A 101 -4.90 17.73 -3.75
C PHE A 101 -5.55 18.94 -4.42
N TYR A 102 -6.50 19.55 -3.74
CA TYR A 102 -7.06 20.84 -4.15
C TYR A 102 -6.07 21.96 -3.81
N SER A 103 -5.35 22.46 -4.80
CA SER A 103 -4.24 23.41 -4.64
C SER A 103 -4.61 24.72 -3.92
N HIS A 104 -5.89 25.06 -3.83
CA HIS A 104 -6.44 26.24 -3.14
C HIS A 104 -6.70 25.98 -1.65
N LEU A 105 -6.79 24.72 -1.21
CA LEU A 105 -6.94 24.36 0.20
C LEU A 105 -5.59 24.37 0.92
N THR A 106 -5.60 24.71 2.20
CA THR A 106 -4.47 24.49 3.10
C THR A 106 -4.38 23.01 3.49
N GLY A 107 -3.25 22.58 4.06
CA GLY A 107 -3.10 21.22 4.57
C GLY A 107 -4.15 20.87 5.62
N ARG A 108 -4.46 21.81 6.51
CA ARG A 108 -5.50 21.66 7.54
C ARG A 108 -6.89 21.53 6.92
N GLU A 109 -7.27 22.46 6.05
CA GLU A 109 -8.59 22.43 5.36
C GLU A 109 -8.76 21.14 4.55
N PHE A 110 -7.70 20.62 3.96
CA PHE A 110 -7.74 19.36 3.22
C PHE A 110 -8.01 18.16 4.14
N LEU A 111 -7.38 18.11 5.33
CA LEU A 111 -7.66 17.06 6.32
C LEU A 111 -9.08 17.19 6.89
N ASP A 112 -9.53 18.42 7.15
CA ASP A 112 -10.89 18.68 7.62
C ASP A 112 -11.93 18.25 6.58
N PHE A 113 -11.69 18.56 5.31
CA PHE A 113 -12.51 18.07 4.19
C PHE A 113 -12.55 16.53 4.16
N SER A 114 -11.39 15.89 4.29
CA SER A 114 -11.30 14.43 4.28
C SER A 114 -12.04 13.79 5.46
N GLY A 115 -11.91 14.35 6.67
CA GLY A 115 -12.64 13.88 7.84
C GLY A 115 -14.16 14.00 7.71
N ASN A 116 -14.64 15.10 7.08
CA ASN A 116 -16.07 15.28 6.79
C ASN A 116 -16.59 14.21 5.82
N LEU A 117 -15.80 13.79 4.82
CA LEU A 117 -16.21 12.71 3.90
C LEU A 117 -16.40 11.37 4.62
N PHE A 118 -15.67 11.11 5.71
CA PHE A 118 -15.85 9.94 6.58
C PHE A 118 -16.99 10.13 7.61
N GLY A 119 -17.66 11.28 7.64
CA GLY A 119 -18.75 11.58 8.57
C GLY A 119 -18.28 11.79 10.01
N LEU A 120 -17.02 12.17 10.22
CA LEU A 120 -16.49 12.46 11.55
C LEU A 120 -17.05 13.79 12.05
N ASP A 121 -17.26 13.92 13.37
CA ASP A 121 -17.67 15.17 13.98
C ASP A 121 -16.52 16.21 14.00
N SER A 122 -16.86 17.49 14.05
CA SER A 122 -15.91 18.60 13.96
C SER A 122 -14.84 18.60 15.05
N SER A 123 -15.15 18.11 16.25
CA SER A 123 -14.21 18.05 17.37
C SER A 123 -13.17 16.96 17.14
N THR A 124 -13.61 15.80 16.67
CA THR A 124 -12.76 14.68 16.28
C THR A 124 -11.86 15.06 15.11
N ILE A 125 -12.41 15.68 14.06
CA ILE A 125 -11.65 16.16 12.91
C ILE A 125 -10.53 17.10 13.36
N LYS A 126 -10.86 18.14 14.13
CA LYS A 126 -9.88 19.12 14.62
C LYS A 126 -8.75 18.46 15.41
N SER A 127 -9.09 17.56 16.33
CA SER A 127 -8.12 16.83 17.14
C SER A 127 -7.22 15.94 16.31
N ARG A 128 -7.80 15.16 15.39
CA ARG A 128 -7.06 14.23 14.53
C ARG A 128 -6.20 14.98 13.51
N SER A 129 -6.73 16.01 12.84
CA SER A 129 -5.96 16.85 11.90
C SER A 129 -4.72 17.43 12.55
N GLN A 130 -4.84 17.97 13.78
CA GLN A 130 -3.71 18.51 14.51
C GLN A 130 -2.64 17.43 14.77
N LYS A 131 -3.01 16.29 15.34
CA LYS A 131 -2.09 15.19 15.63
C LYS A 131 -1.43 14.62 14.37
N LEU A 132 -2.20 14.50 13.29
CA LEU A 132 -1.68 13.97 12.02
C LEU A 132 -0.69 14.93 11.37
N LEU A 133 -0.98 16.24 11.37
CA LEU A 133 -0.05 17.25 10.86
C LEU A 133 1.27 17.27 11.66
N GLU A 134 1.22 17.08 12.98
CA GLU A 134 2.40 16.93 13.82
C GLU A 134 3.17 15.64 13.45
N ARG A 135 2.47 14.50 13.35
CA ARG A 135 3.05 13.20 13.02
C ARG A 135 3.81 13.22 11.68
N VAL A 136 3.25 13.88 10.67
CA VAL A 136 3.87 13.96 9.35
C VAL A 136 4.79 15.19 9.20
N SER A 137 5.10 15.90 10.30
CA SER A 137 5.98 17.08 10.32
C SER A 137 5.52 18.20 9.38
N LEU A 138 4.22 18.44 9.30
CA LEU A 138 3.59 19.50 8.51
C LEU A 138 2.93 20.59 9.35
N GLN A 139 3.07 20.59 10.69
CA GLN A 139 2.42 21.55 11.59
C GLN A 139 2.76 23.01 11.27
N LYS A 140 4.00 23.29 10.81
CA LYS A 140 4.42 24.66 10.46
C LYS A 140 3.83 25.13 9.13
N ALA A 141 3.54 24.22 8.22
CA ALA A 141 2.96 24.50 6.91
C ALA A 141 1.44 24.22 6.86
N ALA A 142 0.83 23.85 7.99
CA ALA A 142 -0.57 23.41 8.06
C ALA A 142 -1.55 24.39 7.43
N ASP A 143 -1.29 25.69 7.56
CA ASP A 143 -2.15 26.77 7.09
C ASP A 143 -1.64 27.40 5.77
N GLU A 144 -0.62 26.80 5.14
CA GLU A 144 -0.20 27.11 3.77
C GLU A 144 -1.00 26.30 2.76
N ARG A 145 -1.27 26.92 1.59
CA ARG A 145 -1.98 26.22 0.49
C ARG A 145 -1.17 25.05 -0.05
N THR A 146 -1.83 23.90 -0.27
CA THR A 146 -1.19 22.68 -0.78
C THR A 146 -0.53 22.88 -2.15
N GLY A 147 -0.99 23.85 -2.94
CA GLY A 147 -0.34 24.25 -4.19
C GLY A 147 1.10 24.77 -4.04
N LYS A 148 1.54 25.11 -2.81
CA LYS A 148 2.92 25.52 -2.49
C LYS A 148 3.75 24.39 -1.90
N TYR A 149 3.14 23.22 -1.64
CA TYR A 149 3.84 22.11 -1.01
C TYR A 149 4.82 21.45 -1.99
N SER A 150 5.98 21.06 -1.50
CA SER A 150 6.87 20.17 -2.23
C SER A 150 6.24 18.78 -2.42
N LYS A 151 6.78 17.99 -3.37
CA LYS A 151 6.32 16.61 -3.57
C LYS A 151 6.35 15.79 -2.28
N GLY A 152 7.42 15.92 -1.48
CA GLY A 152 7.53 15.24 -0.19
C GLY A 152 6.49 15.70 0.84
N MET A 153 6.15 16.99 0.86
CA MET A 153 5.08 17.51 1.71
C MET A 153 3.71 16.97 1.28
N LEU A 154 3.43 16.91 -0.03
CA LEU A 154 2.19 16.33 -0.55
C LEU A 154 2.08 14.84 -0.22
N GLN A 155 3.16 14.09 -0.35
CA GLN A 155 3.18 12.66 -0.01
C GLN A 155 2.91 12.43 1.48
N ARG A 156 3.51 13.24 2.36
CA ARG A 156 3.27 13.19 3.80
C ARG A 156 1.84 13.63 4.17
N LEU A 157 1.29 14.64 3.49
CA LEU A 157 -0.11 15.01 3.66
C LEU A 157 -1.05 13.89 3.20
N GLY A 158 -0.70 13.15 2.14
CA GLY A 158 -1.45 11.98 1.67
C GLY A 158 -1.48 10.85 2.72
N ILE A 159 -0.38 10.60 3.43
CA ILE A 159 -0.38 9.67 4.57
C ILE A 159 -1.29 10.20 5.68
N ALA A 160 -1.22 11.49 6.04
CA ALA A 160 -2.10 12.07 7.05
C ALA A 160 -3.59 11.92 6.66
N GLN A 161 -3.92 12.16 5.39
CA GLN A 161 -5.26 11.93 4.84
C GLN A 161 -5.67 10.47 4.96
N ALA A 162 -4.79 9.53 4.59
CA ALA A 162 -5.07 8.09 4.68
C ALA A 162 -5.28 7.59 6.11
N LEU A 163 -4.85 8.36 7.12
CA LEU A 163 -4.96 8.04 8.54
C LEU A 163 -6.14 8.73 9.25
N ILE A 164 -6.85 9.66 8.61
CA ILE A 164 -7.84 10.53 9.28
C ILE A 164 -9.01 9.73 9.91
N ASN A 165 -9.38 8.62 9.28
CA ASN A 165 -10.44 7.71 9.74
C ASN A 165 -9.94 6.61 10.70
N GLU A 166 -8.66 6.65 11.14
CA GLU A 166 -8.01 5.61 11.96
C GLU A 166 -8.18 4.20 11.36
N PRO A 167 -7.70 3.97 10.14
CA PRO A 167 -7.95 2.74 9.42
C PRO A 167 -7.28 1.53 10.07
N LYS A 168 -7.87 0.35 9.88
CA LYS A 168 -7.25 -0.94 10.25
C LYS A 168 -6.19 -1.35 9.23
N ILE A 169 -6.42 -1.02 7.95
CA ILE A 169 -5.55 -1.38 6.84
C ILE A 169 -5.14 -0.13 6.06
N LEU A 170 -3.86 -0.03 5.76
CA LEU A 170 -3.30 0.99 4.89
C LEU A 170 -2.84 0.36 3.57
N PHE A 171 -3.38 0.87 2.45
CA PHE A 171 -2.88 0.58 1.12
C PHE A 171 -2.03 1.75 0.63
N LEU A 172 -0.78 1.48 0.26
CA LEU A 172 0.18 2.50 -0.17
C LEU A 172 0.76 2.12 -1.53
N ASP A 173 0.48 2.93 -2.53
CA ASP A 173 0.95 2.73 -3.90
C ASP A 173 2.22 3.54 -4.13
N GLU A 174 3.39 2.89 -4.14
CA GLU A 174 4.70 3.50 -4.33
C GLU A 174 4.95 4.72 -3.40
N PRO A 175 4.81 4.58 -2.07
CA PRO A 175 4.78 5.72 -1.14
C PRO A 175 6.05 6.56 -1.13
N MET A 176 7.18 6.04 -1.61
CA MET A 176 8.48 6.69 -1.63
C MET A 176 8.91 7.16 -3.02
N SER A 177 8.04 6.98 -4.04
CA SER A 177 8.35 7.34 -5.43
C SER A 177 8.60 8.82 -5.59
N GLY A 178 9.77 9.15 -6.17
CA GLY A 178 10.15 10.53 -6.48
C GLY A 178 10.40 11.43 -5.28
N LEU A 179 10.61 10.87 -4.10
CA LEU A 179 11.11 11.59 -2.93
C LEU A 179 12.64 11.68 -2.98
N ASP A 180 13.17 12.80 -2.49
CA ASP A 180 14.58 12.96 -2.20
C ASP A 180 15.02 12.08 -1.00
N PRO A 181 16.30 11.91 -0.73
CA PRO A 181 16.77 11.05 0.37
C PRO A 181 16.18 11.44 1.74
N LEU A 182 16.04 12.72 2.03
CA LEU A 182 15.47 13.20 3.30
C LEU A 182 13.98 12.88 3.40
N GLY A 183 13.21 13.13 2.34
CA GLY A 183 11.79 12.79 2.27
C GLY A 183 11.54 11.28 2.41
N ARG A 184 12.43 10.42 1.87
CA ARG A 184 12.36 8.97 2.08
C ARG A 184 12.62 8.60 3.54
N MET A 185 13.59 9.22 4.20
CA MET A 185 13.85 8.97 5.62
C MET A 185 12.63 9.34 6.49
N ASP A 186 12.03 10.50 6.24
CA ASP A 186 10.82 10.93 6.95
C ASP A 186 9.67 9.92 6.74
N MET A 187 9.45 9.50 5.49
CA MET A 187 8.40 8.53 5.16
C MET A 187 8.64 7.16 5.81
N ARG A 188 9.87 6.65 5.77
CA ARG A 188 10.26 5.40 6.44
C ARG A 188 9.96 5.45 7.94
N LYS A 189 10.31 6.57 8.59
CA LYS A 189 10.04 6.77 10.02
C LYS A 189 8.54 6.66 10.31
N ILE A 190 7.70 7.35 9.54
CA ILE A 190 6.24 7.30 9.69
C ILE A 190 5.73 5.86 9.53
N LEU A 191 6.19 5.13 8.50
CA LEU A 191 5.74 3.76 8.26
C LEU A 191 6.21 2.77 9.33
N LEU A 192 7.43 2.93 9.86
CA LEU A 192 7.92 2.14 11.00
C LEU A 192 7.11 2.38 12.27
N GLU A 193 6.71 3.62 12.54
CA GLU A 193 5.82 3.95 13.66
C GLU A 193 4.46 3.29 13.51
N LEU A 194 3.87 3.33 12.31
CA LEU A 194 2.58 2.67 12.00
C LEU A 194 2.67 1.14 12.14
N LYS A 195 3.78 0.55 11.69
CA LYS A 195 4.07 -0.88 11.88
C LYS A 195 4.16 -1.22 13.38
N ALA A 196 4.88 -0.42 14.16
CA ALA A 196 5.03 -0.62 15.61
C ALA A 196 3.69 -0.50 16.37
N GLU A 197 2.71 0.25 15.84
CA GLU A 197 1.33 0.32 16.33
C GLU A 197 0.50 -0.92 16.00
N GLY A 198 1.06 -1.91 15.29
CA GLY A 198 0.35 -3.12 14.87
C GLY A 198 -0.62 -2.91 13.70
N ARG A 199 -0.46 -1.85 12.92
CA ARG A 199 -1.29 -1.60 11.73
C ARG A 199 -0.98 -2.60 10.63
N THR A 200 -2.02 -3.08 9.93
CA THR A 200 -1.82 -3.83 8.70
C THR A 200 -1.47 -2.86 7.57
N ILE A 201 -0.35 -3.09 6.91
CA ILE A 201 0.11 -2.23 5.81
C ILE A 201 0.34 -3.11 4.58
N PHE A 202 -0.35 -2.79 3.50
CA PHE A 202 -0.10 -3.35 2.18
C PHE A 202 0.50 -2.26 1.31
N PHE A 203 1.76 -2.41 0.91
CA PHE A 203 2.32 -1.46 -0.02
C PHE A 203 3.04 -2.13 -1.19
N ASN A 204 2.98 -1.48 -2.34
CA ASN A 204 3.81 -1.88 -3.45
C ASN A 204 5.02 -0.95 -3.58
N SER A 205 6.11 -1.52 -4.04
CA SER A 205 7.34 -0.78 -4.33
C SER A 205 8.18 -1.50 -5.38
N HIS A 206 8.97 -0.71 -6.11
CA HIS A 206 10.07 -1.21 -6.92
C HIS A 206 11.43 -0.98 -6.23
N LEU A 207 11.43 -0.40 -5.03
CA LEU A 207 12.63 -0.09 -4.24
C LEU A 207 12.84 -1.16 -3.16
N LEU A 208 13.64 -2.17 -3.46
CA LEU A 208 13.92 -3.29 -2.55
C LEU A 208 14.51 -2.87 -1.18
N PRO A 209 15.35 -1.80 -1.07
CA PRO A 209 15.81 -1.33 0.24
C PRO A 209 14.69 -0.90 1.19
N ASP A 210 13.60 -0.32 0.67
CA ASP A 210 12.45 0.07 1.50
C ASP A 210 11.66 -1.15 1.95
N VAL A 211 11.53 -2.15 1.07
CA VAL A 211 10.85 -3.42 1.36
C VAL A 211 11.60 -4.20 2.43
N ALA A 212 12.93 -4.34 2.29
CA ALA A 212 13.76 -5.03 3.27
C ALA A 212 13.66 -4.44 4.69
N LEU A 213 13.52 -3.11 4.77
CA LEU A 213 13.42 -2.40 6.04
C LEU A 213 12.03 -2.48 6.69
N LEU A 214 10.98 -2.45 5.87
CA LEU A 214 9.61 -2.21 6.35
C LEU A 214 8.77 -3.49 6.44
N CYS A 215 8.96 -4.44 5.52
CA CYS A 215 8.08 -5.58 5.39
C CYS A 215 8.35 -6.70 6.41
N ASP A 216 7.29 -7.42 6.74
CA ASP A 216 7.34 -8.72 7.42
C ASP A 216 7.30 -9.85 6.39
N ARG A 217 6.53 -9.63 5.30
CA ARG A 217 6.38 -10.57 4.18
C ARG A 217 6.46 -9.82 2.87
N VAL A 218 6.91 -10.51 1.83
CA VAL A 218 7.02 -9.96 0.47
C VAL A 218 6.45 -10.94 -0.54
N GLY A 219 5.71 -10.40 -1.51
CA GLY A 219 5.27 -11.10 -2.70
C GLY A 219 5.93 -10.52 -3.95
N VAL A 220 6.45 -11.39 -4.82
CA VAL A 220 7.05 -11.00 -6.11
C VAL A 220 6.03 -11.17 -7.22
N LEU A 221 5.64 -10.06 -7.83
CA LEU A 221 4.69 -10.03 -8.96
C LEU A 221 5.47 -9.85 -10.27
N CYS A 222 5.30 -10.77 -11.21
CA CYS A 222 5.89 -10.70 -12.53
C CYS A 222 4.86 -11.10 -13.59
N ASN A 223 4.72 -10.30 -14.67
CA ASN A 223 3.77 -10.57 -15.77
C ASN A 223 2.35 -10.92 -15.29
N GLY A 224 1.87 -10.24 -14.24
CA GLY A 224 0.53 -10.43 -13.68
C GLY A 224 0.36 -11.64 -12.76
N LYS A 225 1.42 -12.39 -12.47
CA LYS A 225 1.42 -13.55 -11.58
C LYS A 225 2.24 -13.32 -10.33
N LEU A 226 1.77 -13.80 -9.19
CA LEU A 226 2.57 -13.91 -7.98
C LEU A 226 3.51 -15.11 -8.14
N VAL A 227 4.78 -14.86 -8.47
CA VAL A 227 5.76 -15.90 -8.78
C VAL A 227 6.49 -16.40 -7.53
N ALA A 228 6.50 -15.62 -6.47
CA ALA A 228 7.06 -16.01 -5.18
C ALA A 228 6.42 -15.21 -4.05
N GLU A 229 6.34 -15.80 -2.86
CA GLU A 229 5.95 -15.16 -1.61
C GLU A 229 6.73 -15.77 -0.45
N SER A 230 7.25 -14.95 0.45
CA SER A 230 8.00 -15.41 1.63
C SER A 230 7.94 -14.42 2.78
N SER A 231 8.28 -14.88 3.98
CA SER A 231 8.58 -13.97 5.09
C SER A 231 9.94 -13.31 4.87
N MET A 232 10.14 -12.10 5.39
CA MET A 232 11.45 -11.44 5.32
C MET A 232 12.50 -12.21 6.13
N ALA A 233 12.08 -12.85 7.23
CA ALA A 233 12.97 -13.67 8.06
C ALA A 233 13.52 -14.91 7.33
N ASP A 234 12.77 -15.47 6.36
CA ASP A 234 13.20 -16.60 5.56
C ASP A 234 14.13 -16.19 4.41
N ILE A 235 13.99 -14.94 3.93
CA ILE A 235 14.83 -14.41 2.83
C ILE A 235 16.16 -13.87 3.37
N THR A 236 16.13 -13.16 4.49
CA THR A 236 17.30 -12.46 5.02
C THR A 236 17.38 -12.58 6.53
N SER A 237 18.53 -13.02 7.02
CA SER A 237 18.80 -13.18 8.45
C SER A 237 18.98 -11.84 9.18
N THR A 238 19.32 -10.78 8.47
CA THR A 238 19.73 -9.48 9.04
C THR A 238 19.07 -8.26 8.37
N GLY A 239 18.05 -8.45 7.51
CA GLY A 239 17.49 -7.36 6.69
C GLY A 239 18.43 -6.92 5.56
N ASN A 240 19.31 -7.82 5.12
CA ASN A 240 20.27 -7.55 4.05
C ASN A 240 19.55 -7.39 2.71
N VAL A 241 19.66 -6.21 2.11
CA VAL A 241 19.06 -5.88 0.83
C VAL A 241 19.54 -6.77 -0.31
N GLN A 242 20.80 -7.19 -0.28
CA GLN A 242 21.40 -8.04 -1.33
C GLN A 242 20.71 -9.41 -1.39
N GLU A 243 20.41 -10.03 -0.24
CA GLU A 243 19.69 -11.31 -0.19
C GLU A 243 18.27 -11.16 -0.78
N LEU A 244 17.60 -10.06 -0.53
CA LEU A 244 16.28 -9.75 -1.14
C LEU A 244 16.41 -9.49 -2.65
N GLU A 245 17.48 -8.82 -3.10
CA GLU A 245 17.75 -8.60 -4.53
C GLU A 245 18.01 -9.94 -5.25
N GLU A 246 18.79 -10.84 -4.65
CA GLU A 246 19.01 -12.18 -5.19
C GLU A 246 17.71 -12.98 -5.26
N TYR A 247 16.91 -12.97 -4.20
CA TYR A 247 15.59 -13.61 -4.17
C TYR A 247 14.69 -13.06 -5.28
N PHE A 248 14.62 -11.75 -5.45
CA PHE A 248 13.86 -11.09 -6.50
C PHE A 248 14.34 -11.51 -7.90
N LEU A 249 15.66 -11.49 -8.15
CA LEU A 249 16.25 -11.84 -9.43
C LEU A 249 16.03 -13.32 -9.79
N GLN A 250 16.13 -14.24 -8.82
CA GLN A 250 15.88 -15.68 -9.05
C GLN A 250 14.47 -15.92 -9.58
N HIS A 251 13.46 -15.19 -9.06
CA HIS A 251 12.05 -15.40 -9.42
C HIS A 251 11.57 -14.55 -10.61
N THR A 252 12.35 -13.56 -11.03
CA THR A 252 11.95 -12.71 -12.18
C THR A 252 12.71 -13.02 -13.46
N ARG A 253 13.93 -13.60 -13.42
CA ARG A 253 14.76 -13.88 -14.62
C ARG A 253 14.14 -14.91 -15.57
N SER A 254 13.39 -15.87 -15.06
CA SER A 254 12.72 -16.89 -15.88
C SER A 254 11.50 -16.38 -16.65
N GLU A 255 10.97 -15.22 -16.27
CA GLU A 255 9.72 -14.63 -16.79
C GLU A 255 9.96 -13.39 -17.68
N VAL A 256 11.18 -12.88 -17.76
CA VAL A 256 11.55 -11.78 -18.67
C VAL A 256 12.05 -12.39 -19.97
N PRO A 257 11.34 -12.23 -21.11
CA PRO A 257 11.87 -12.65 -22.41
C PRO A 257 13.22 -11.97 -22.64
N SER A 258 14.21 -12.74 -23.08
CA SER A 258 15.49 -12.18 -23.54
C SER A 258 15.23 -11.13 -24.64
N PRO A 259 15.98 -10.01 -24.65
CA PRO A 259 15.79 -8.91 -25.60
C PRO A 259 15.93 -9.34 -27.06
#